data_306da4dc10e95ce36f4ffd3619d5e50b
#
_entry.id   306da4dc10e95ce36f4ffd3619d5e50b
#
_cell.length_a   1.000
_cell.length_b   1.000
_cell.length_c   1.000
_cell.angle_alpha   90.00
_cell.angle_beta   90.00
_cell.angle_gamma   90.00
#
_symmetry.space_group_name_H-M   'P 1'
#
loop_
_entity.id
_entity.type
_entity.pdbx_description
1 polymer ?
#
loop_
_entity_poly.entity_id
_entity_poly.type
_entity_poly.pdbx_seq_one_letter_code
_entity_poly.pdbx_strand_id
1 'polypeptide(L)'
;MSKRKVLITGASGYIASLMLPTLRDHFDLTLTDISEIDRDGNKVEGVNIANFIDPDRSKYEHLFENISGVIHLAFKPHTPRGAKTENAPIDRFDNEHENIQMANNIYRCAYDAGVSRLAIASSNHAADWYEHSLIHERKMDLVRPTDFPVSDNFYGWAKAAYELLAWPYACGIFGRKLETVMLRIGFTRPIIVTDYLSDSPMTEQTSSGIAEFKRNLGAYISPRDITQLFSRAIEAPNIENEHGIPFVIAYGCSDNTRRFWSLETGRKYLDYQPKDDTEIIYADEIRDLLTGDGTVIRGGKVGI
;
A
#
# COMPACT_ATOMS: atom_id res chain seq x y z
N MET A 1 -28.69 9.59 4.91
CA MET A 1 -28.21 9.22 3.57
C MET A 1 -27.80 7.75 3.60
N SER A 2 -28.02 7.00 2.54
CA SER A 2 -27.53 5.60 2.45
C SER A 2 -25.98 5.62 2.40
N LYS A 3 -25.35 4.64 3.07
CA LYS A 3 -23.90 4.46 2.97
C LYS A 3 -23.49 4.19 1.53
N ARG A 4 -22.29 4.67 1.15
CA ARG A 4 -21.70 4.40 -0.15
C ARG A 4 -21.28 2.92 -0.23
N LYS A 5 -21.63 2.25 -1.33
CA LYS A 5 -21.28 0.84 -1.54
C LYS A 5 -19.83 0.73 -2.03
N VAL A 6 -19.02 -0.01 -1.30
CA VAL A 6 -17.57 -0.15 -1.57
C VAL A 6 -17.19 -1.64 -1.57
N LEU A 7 -16.55 -2.07 -2.65
CA LEU A 7 -15.92 -3.39 -2.74
C LEU A 7 -14.50 -3.31 -2.19
N ILE A 8 -14.15 -4.24 -1.28
CA ILE A 8 -12.78 -4.40 -0.78
C ILE A 8 -12.24 -5.75 -1.26
N THR A 9 -11.14 -5.75 -2.00
CA THR A 9 -10.42 -6.97 -2.37
C THR A 9 -9.23 -7.18 -1.43
N GLY A 10 -8.88 -8.42 -1.14
CA GLY A 10 -7.86 -8.71 -0.13
C GLY A 10 -8.38 -8.46 1.30
N ALA A 11 -9.68 -8.71 1.53
CA ALA A 11 -10.37 -8.38 2.76
C ALA A 11 -9.91 -9.18 3.99
N SER A 12 -9.31 -10.36 3.79
CA SER A 12 -8.70 -11.17 4.85
C SER A 12 -7.20 -10.87 5.05
N GLY A 13 -6.68 -9.87 4.31
CA GLY A 13 -5.29 -9.44 4.39
C GLY A 13 -4.99 -8.52 5.57
N TYR A 14 -3.70 -8.36 5.87
CA TYR A 14 -3.23 -7.52 6.98
C TYR A 14 -3.66 -6.05 6.86
N ILE A 15 -3.55 -5.43 5.68
CA ILE A 15 -3.96 -4.03 5.52
C ILE A 15 -5.46 -3.86 5.77
N ALA A 16 -6.28 -4.81 5.29
CA ALA A 16 -7.71 -4.79 5.54
C ALA A 16 -8.02 -4.89 7.04
N SER A 17 -7.33 -5.75 7.79
CA SER A 17 -7.58 -5.92 9.23
C SER A 17 -7.38 -4.63 10.03
N LEU A 18 -6.48 -3.74 9.59
CA LEU A 18 -6.25 -2.43 10.23
C LEU A 18 -7.43 -1.46 10.02
N MET A 19 -8.17 -1.60 8.93
CA MET A 19 -9.14 -0.60 8.48
C MET A 19 -10.60 -1.08 8.62
N LEU A 20 -10.86 -2.38 8.46
CA LEU A 20 -12.23 -2.93 8.41
C LEU A 20 -13.10 -2.54 9.61
N PRO A 21 -12.63 -2.52 10.87
CA PRO A 21 -13.46 -2.12 11.99
C PRO A 21 -14.11 -0.74 11.80
N THR A 22 -13.33 0.24 11.30
CA THR A 22 -13.83 1.59 11.04
C THR A 22 -14.58 1.70 9.71
N LEU A 23 -14.09 1.04 8.65
CA LEU A 23 -14.74 1.15 7.32
C LEU A 23 -16.15 0.56 7.30
N ARG A 24 -16.46 -0.46 8.11
CA ARG A 24 -17.82 -1.02 8.26
C ARG A 24 -18.82 0.01 8.82
N ASP A 25 -18.35 0.98 9.60
CA ASP A 25 -19.19 2.03 10.13
C ASP A 25 -19.49 3.12 9.08
N HIS A 26 -18.57 3.34 8.14
CA HIS A 26 -18.67 4.39 7.12
C HIS A 26 -19.32 3.95 5.82
N PHE A 27 -19.05 2.72 5.36
CA PHE A 27 -19.46 2.19 4.06
C PHE A 27 -20.37 0.97 4.17
N ASP A 28 -21.13 0.73 3.13
CA ASP A 28 -21.79 -0.56 2.86
C ASP A 28 -20.78 -1.42 2.09
N LEU A 29 -20.21 -2.43 2.77
CA LEU A 29 -19.05 -3.15 2.27
C LEU A 29 -19.41 -4.48 1.62
N THR A 30 -18.91 -4.70 0.40
CA THR A 30 -18.76 -6.03 -0.22
C THR A 30 -17.31 -6.46 -0.03
N LEU A 31 -17.08 -7.55 0.70
CA LEU A 31 -15.74 -8.06 1.00
C LEU A 31 -15.39 -9.23 0.09
N THR A 32 -14.16 -9.25 -0.46
CA THR A 32 -13.70 -10.35 -1.32
C THR A 32 -12.24 -10.70 -1.03
N ASP A 33 -11.95 -12.00 -1.05
CA ASP A 33 -10.59 -12.55 -0.95
C ASP A 33 -10.57 -13.97 -1.54
N ILE A 34 -9.38 -14.58 -1.64
CA ILE A 34 -9.22 -16.02 -1.96
C ILE A 34 -9.50 -16.93 -0.76
N SER A 35 -9.59 -16.38 0.44
CA SER A 35 -9.85 -17.07 1.71
C SER A 35 -10.69 -16.19 2.63
N GLU A 36 -11.60 -16.78 3.38
CA GLU A 36 -12.29 -16.10 4.48
C GLU A 36 -11.49 -16.09 5.79
N ILE A 37 -10.35 -16.76 5.83
CA ILE A 37 -9.50 -16.87 7.02
C ILE A 37 -8.33 -15.88 6.91
N ASP A 38 -8.19 -15.04 7.93
CA ASP A 38 -7.09 -14.08 8.02
C ASP A 38 -5.75 -14.74 8.35
N ARG A 39 -4.69 -13.92 8.45
CA ARG A 39 -3.34 -14.41 8.76
C ARG A 39 -3.20 -15.01 10.16
N ASP A 40 -4.08 -14.65 11.08
CA ASP A 40 -4.04 -15.07 12.48
C ASP A 40 -4.95 -16.29 12.73
N GLY A 41 -5.61 -16.79 11.67
CA GLY A 41 -6.49 -17.95 11.69
C GLY A 41 -7.95 -17.62 12.03
N ASN A 42 -8.32 -16.34 12.10
CA ASN A 42 -9.67 -15.91 12.40
C ASN A 42 -10.50 -15.81 11.11
N LYS A 43 -11.80 -16.13 11.23
CA LYS A 43 -12.73 -15.94 10.14
C LYS A 43 -13.12 -14.47 9.99
N VAL A 44 -13.00 -13.95 8.77
CA VAL A 44 -13.52 -12.63 8.40
C VAL A 44 -14.93 -12.82 7.82
N GLU A 45 -15.93 -12.37 8.56
CA GLU A 45 -17.33 -12.57 8.19
C GLU A 45 -17.72 -11.77 6.93
N GLY A 46 -18.49 -12.40 6.05
CA GLY A 46 -19.07 -11.79 4.85
C GLY A 46 -18.10 -11.72 3.66
N VAL A 47 -17.01 -12.47 3.66
CA VAL A 47 -16.07 -12.54 2.53
C VAL A 47 -16.65 -13.42 1.43
N ASN A 48 -16.76 -12.87 0.21
CA ASN A 48 -17.01 -13.62 -1.02
C ASN A 48 -15.68 -14.15 -1.56
N ILE A 49 -15.62 -15.44 -1.84
CA ILE A 49 -14.39 -16.06 -2.34
C ILE A 49 -14.24 -15.77 -3.83
N ALA A 50 -13.16 -15.09 -4.20
CA ALA A 50 -12.86 -14.74 -5.59
C ALA A 50 -11.35 -14.67 -5.84
N ASN A 51 -10.90 -15.29 -6.95
CA ASN A 51 -9.52 -15.21 -7.41
C ASN A 51 -9.42 -14.26 -8.62
N PHE A 52 -9.01 -13.04 -8.40
CA PHE A 52 -8.89 -12.01 -9.45
C PHE A 52 -7.70 -12.20 -10.41
N ILE A 53 -6.83 -13.19 -10.18
CA ILE A 53 -5.79 -13.60 -11.13
C ILE A 53 -6.39 -14.42 -12.28
N ASP A 54 -7.51 -15.12 -12.03
CA ASP A 54 -8.19 -15.93 -13.04
C ASP A 54 -8.57 -15.03 -14.25
N PRO A 55 -8.16 -15.38 -15.48
CA PRO A 55 -8.48 -14.57 -16.66
C PRO A 55 -9.97 -14.58 -17.03
N ASP A 56 -10.73 -15.55 -16.54
CA ASP A 56 -12.19 -15.63 -16.74
C ASP A 56 -12.93 -14.73 -15.74
N ARG A 57 -13.13 -13.48 -16.14
CA ARG A 57 -13.80 -12.47 -15.31
C ARG A 57 -15.26 -12.77 -15.00
N SER A 58 -15.94 -13.62 -15.79
CA SER A 58 -17.34 -14.01 -15.53
C SER A 58 -17.54 -14.67 -14.16
N LYS A 59 -16.47 -15.23 -13.57
CA LYS A 59 -16.48 -15.84 -12.24
C LYS A 59 -16.67 -14.84 -11.10
N TYR A 60 -16.34 -13.55 -11.30
CA TYR A 60 -16.30 -12.55 -10.22
C TYR A 60 -16.79 -11.15 -10.63
N GLU A 61 -17.06 -10.87 -11.90
CA GLU A 61 -17.51 -9.54 -12.36
C GLU A 61 -18.82 -9.10 -11.69
N HIS A 62 -19.71 -10.04 -11.35
CA HIS A 62 -20.97 -9.77 -10.64
C HIS A 62 -20.76 -9.10 -9.28
N LEU A 63 -19.60 -9.28 -8.65
CA LEU A 63 -19.26 -8.64 -7.37
C LEU A 63 -19.10 -7.13 -7.47
N PHE A 64 -18.94 -6.59 -8.69
CA PHE A 64 -18.85 -5.16 -8.95
C PHE A 64 -20.18 -4.49 -9.22
N GLU A 65 -21.28 -5.25 -9.30
CA GLU A 65 -22.61 -4.70 -9.57
C GLU A 65 -23.08 -3.77 -8.44
N ASN A 66 -23.57 -2.59 -8.84
CA ASN A 66 -24.01 -1.54 -7.91
C ASN A 66 -22.94 -1.02 -6.93
N ILE A 67 -21.67 -1.30 -7.19
CA ILE A 67 -20.53 -0.77 -6.43
C ILE A 67 -20.20 0.64 -6.96
N SER A 68 -20.03 1.58 -6.04
CA SER A 68 -19.62 2.96 -6.38
C SER A 68 -18.13 3.22 -6.20
N GLY A 69 -17.45 2.45 -5.35
CA GLY A 69 -16.01 2.56 -5.12
C GLY A 69 -15.36 1.21 -4.88
N VAL A 70 -14.11 1.05 -5.25
CA VAL A 70 -13.32 -0.16 -5.00
C VAL A 70 -12.06 0.20 -4.22
N ILE A 71 -11.80 -0.51 -3.14
CA ILE A 71 -10.52 -0.52 -2.42
C ILE A 71 -9.82 -1.83 -2.77
N HIS A 72 -8.73 -1.74 -3.56
CA HIS A 72 -7.99 -2.91 -3.99
C HIS A 72 -6.73 -3.10 -3.14
N LEU A 73 -6.78 -4.12 -2.25
CA LEU A 73 -5.68 -4.49 -1.34
C LEU A 73 -5.10 -5.87 -1.66
N ALA A 74 -5.76 -6.66 -2.54
CA ALA A 74 -5.32 -8.01 -2.84
C ALA A 74 -3.92 -8.00 -3.46
N PHE A 75 -3.10 -8.93 -3.00
CA PHE A 75 -1.73 -9.12 -3.46
C PHE A 75 -1.34 -10.59 -3.29
N LYS A 76 -0.75 -11.19 -4.33
CA LYS A 76 -0.17 -12.54 -4.25
C LYS A 76 1.29 -12.41 -3.80
N PRO A 77 1.65 -12.89 -2.60
CA PRO A 77 3.04 -12.81 -2.11
C PRO A 77 3.96 -13.71 -2.92
N HIS A 78 5.25 -13.37 -2.99
CA HIS A 78 6.29 -14.19 -3.67
C HIS A 78 6.44 -15.55 -3.05
N THR A 79 6.34 -15.59 -1.73
CA THR A 79 6.51 -16.81 -0.96
C THR A 79 5.15 -17.21 -0.42
N PRO A 80 4.66 -18.42 -0.77
CA PRO A 80 3.45 -18.94 -0.17
C PRO A 80 3.59 -18.98 1.34
N ARG A 81 2.51 -18.69 2.06
CA ARG A 81 2.47 -18.70 3.52
C ARG A 81 3.00 -20.03 4.07
N GLY A 82 4.03 -19.98 4.91
CA GLY A 82 4.65 -21.17 5.50
C GLY A 82 5.72 -21.86 4.64
N ALA A 83 6.04 -21.34 3.46
CA ALA A 83 7.17 -21.85 2.67
C ALA A 83 8.51 -21.51 3.35
N LYS A 84 9.47 -22.44 3.27
CA LYS A 84 10.77 -22.31 3.94
C LYS A 84 11.83 -21.55 3.10
N THR A 85 11.56 -21.34 1.82
CA THR A 85 12.51 -20.71 0.87
C THR A 85 11.78 -19.65 0.05
N GLU A 86 12.38 -18.48 -0.06
CA GLU A 86 11.94 -17.45 -1.00
C GLU A 86 12.54 -17.70 -2.38
N ASN A 87 11.82 -17.32 -3.43
CA ASN A 87 12.37 -17.28 -4.78
C ASN A 87 13.53 -16.29 -4.84
N ALA A 88 14.55 -16.61 -5.63
CA ALA A 88 15.61 -15.65 -5.90
C ALA A 88 15.02 -14.35 -6.48
N PRO A 89 15.60 -13.17 -6.19
CA PRO A 89 15.06 -11.89 -6.65
C PRO A 89 14.76 -11.83 -8.15
N ILE A 90 15.61 -12.46 -8.97
CA ILE A 90 15.44 -12.52 -10.44
C ILE A 90 14.22 -13.35 -10.86
N ASP A 91 13.83 -14.35 -10.07
CA ASP A 91 12.72 -15.26 -10.38
C ASP A 91 11.35 -14.71 -9.94
N ARG A 92 11.31 -13.53 -9.33
CA ARG A 92 10.06 -12.90 -8.82
C ARG A 92 9.22 -12.29 -9.93
N PHE A 93 9.73 -12.16 -11.14
CA PHE A 93 9.01 -11.53 -12.27
C PHE A 93 7.66 -12.19 -12.54
N ASP A 94 7.61 -13.52 -12.64
CA ASP A 94 6.36 -14.23 -12.98
C ASP A 94 5.28 -14.03 -11.93
N ASN A 95 5.67 -14.02 -10.65
CA ASN A 95 4.74 -13.75 -9.56
C ASN A 95 4.20 -12.30 -9.62
N GLU A 96 5.05 -11.33 -9.91
CA GLU A 96 4.63 -9.94 -10.04
C GLU A 96 3.82 -9.71 -11.30
N HIS A 97 4.06 -10.44 -12.38
CA HIS A 97 3.23 -10.42 -13.58
C HIS A 97 1.79 -10.87 -13.28
N GLU A 98 1.59 -11.89 -12.43
CA GLU A 98 0.25 -12.29 -11.98
C GLU A 98 -0.43 -11.18 -11.15
N ASN A 99 0.31 -10.44 -10.33
CA ASN A 99 -0.21 -9.30 -9.60
C ASN A 99 -0.64 -8.16 -10.54
N ILE A 100 0.10 -7.90 -11.62
CA ILE A 100 -0.28 -6.94 -12.67
C ILE A 100 -1.54 -7.41 -13.39
N GLN A 101 -1.64 -8.71 -13.71
CA GLN A 101 -2.84 -9.29 -14.32
C GLN A 101 -4.06 -9.13 -13.41
N MET A 102 -3.90 -9.36 -12.11
CA MET A 102 -4.95 -9.14 -11.11
C MET A 102 -5.41 -7.67 -11.11
N ALA A 103 -4.48 -6.72 -11.08
CA ALA A 103 -4.82 -5.29 -11.14
C ALA A 103 -5.60 -4.94 -12.41
N ASN A 104 -5.16 -5.46 -13.58
CA ASN A 104 -5.87 -5.27 -14.85
C ASN A 104 -7.31 -5.81 -14.79
N ASN A 105 -7.51 -6.99 -14.23
CA ASN A 105 -8.84 -7.57 -14.09
C ASN A 105 -9.76 -6.72 -13.21
N ILE A 106 -9.23 -6.20 -12.09
CA ILE A 106 -9.97 -5.28 -11.19
C ILE A 106 -10.35 -3.98 -11.93
N TYR A 107 -9.40 -3.35 -12.64
CA TYR A 107 -9.68 -2.11 -13.37
C TYR A 107 -10.73 -2.34 -14.47
N ARG A 108 -10.62 -3.46 -15.16
CA ARG A 108 -11.58 -3.81 -16.22
C ARG A 108 -12.97 -4.09 -15.66
N CYS A 109 -13.11 -4.91 -14.61
CA CYS A 109 -14.40 -5.17 -13.99
C CYS A 109 -15.03 -3.89 -13.41
N ALA A 110 -14.23 -3.06 -12.74
CA ALA A 110 -14.70 -1.78 -12.22
C ALA A 110 -15.16 -0.84 -13.34
N TYR A 111 -14.41 -0.79 -14.44
CA TYR A 111 -14.78 0.00 -15.61
C TYR A 111 -16.09 -0.50 -16.21
N ASP A 112 -16.20 -1.79 -16.51
CA ASP A 112 -17.38 -2.38 -17.17
C ASP A 112 -18.65 -2.25 -16.31
N ALA A 113 -18.54 -2.39 -14.98
CA ALA A 113 -19.64 -2.24 -14.03
C ALA A 113 -20.04 -0.78 -13.71
N GLY A 114 -19.35 0.22 -14.26
CA GLY A 114 -19.68 1.62 -14.01
C GLY A 114 -19.22 2.15 -12.65
N VAL A 115 -18.29 1.47 -11.97
CA VAL A 115 -17.65 1.98 -10.74
C VAL A 115 -17.08 3.36 -11.00
N SER A 116 -17.31 4.30 -10.08
CA SER A 116 -16.82 5.68 -10.24
C SER A 116 -15.41 5.89 -9.73
N ARG A 117 -15.02 5.23 -8.63
CA ARG A 117 -13.76 5.49 -7.95
C ARG A 117 -12.98 4.21 -7.59
N LEU A 118 -11.68 4.22 -7.89
CA LEU A 118 -10.72 3.22 -7.41
C LEU A 118 -9.76 3.83 -6.38
N ALA A 119 -9.52 3.13 -5.28
CA ALA A 119 -8.43 3.37 -4.34
C ALA A 119 -7.53 2.13 -4.30
N ILE A 120 -6.34 2.22 -4.83
CA ILE A 120 -5.46 1.08 -5.09
C ILE A 120 -4.26 1.10 -4.13
N ALA A 121 -4.02 0.01 -3.44
CA ALA A 121 -2.83 -0.19 -2.64
C ALA A 121 -1.59 -0.36 -3.54
N SER A 122 -0.95 0.76 -3.86
CA SER A 122 0.42 0.81 -4.35
C SER A 122 1.39 0.71 -3.15
N SER A 123 2.65 0.99 -3.34
CA SER A 123 3.68 0.92 -2.31
C SER A 123 4.68 2.06 -2.49
N ASN A 124 5.30 2.51 -1.40
CA ASN A 124 6.47 3.38 -1.48
C ASN A 124 7.59 2.73 -2.32
N HIS A 125 7.62 1.39 -2.41
CA HIS A 125 8.54 0.65 -3.27
C HIS A 125 8.36 0.92 -4.77
N ALA A 126 7.25 1.49 -5.22
CA ALA A 126 7.12 1.92 -6.62
C ALA A 126 8.17 2.97 -7.04
N ALA A 127 8.80 3.62 -6.07
CA ALA A 127 9.84 4.64 -6.28
C ALA A 127 10.98 4.51 -5.25
N ASP A 128 11.31 3.30 -4.83
CA ASP A 128 12.29 3.04 -3.77
C ASP A 128 13.75 3.22 -4.22
N TRP A 129 14.02 3.24 -5.53
CA TRP A 129 15.36 3.59 -6.01
C TRP A 129 15.82 4.96 -5.49
N TYR A 130 14.91 5.94 -5.39
CA TYR A 130 15.24 7.26 -4.80
C TYR A 130 15.63 7.15 -3.33
N GLU A 131 14.89 6.33 -2.57
CA GLU A 131 15.19 6.05 -1.18
C GLU A 131 16.58 5.43 -1.06
N HIS A 132 16.82 4.32 -1.78
CA HIS A 132 18.03 3.51 -1.64
C HIS A 132 19.29 4.22 -2.15
N SER A 133 19.18 4.99 -3.24
CA SER A 133 20.33 5.58 -3.92
C SER A 133 20.57 7.06 -3.61
N LEU A 134 19.55 7.80 -3.15
CA LEU A 134 19.67 9.25 -3.01
C LEU A 134 19.36 9.75 -1.59
N ILE A 135 18.26 9.32 -0.98
CA ILE A 135 17.81 9.83 0.34
C ILE A 135 18.84 9.49 1.41
N HIS A 136 19.19 8.21 1.55
CA HIS A 136 20.10 7.75 2.60
C HIS A 136 21.55 8.22 2.38
N GLU A 137 21.90 8.58 1.15
CA GLU A 137 23.17 9.22 0.81
C GLU A 137 23.15 10.76 0.90
N ARG A 138 22.01 11.34 1.35
CA ARG A 138 21.80 12.80 1.45
C ARG A 138 21.99 13.55 0.13
N LYS A 139 21.67 12.91 -0.98
CA LYS A 139 21.66 13.51 -2.33
C LYS A 139 20.26 14.03 -2.71
N MET A 140 19.25 13.64 -1.95
CA MET A 140 17.86 14.07 -2.10
C MET A 140 17.22 14.11 -0.72
N ASP A 141 16.38 15.10 -0.45
CA ASP A 141 15.73 15.26 0.87
C ASP A 141 14.29 14.72 0.89
N LEU A 142 13.62 14.66 -0.25
CA LEU A 142 12.20 14.36 -0.33
C LEU A 142 11.83 13.70 -1.66
N VAL A 143 11.17 12.55 -1.59
CA VAL A 143 10.58 11.87 -2.76
C VAL A 143 9.13 12.33 -2.95
N ARG A 144 8.77 12.76 -4.16
CA ARG A 144 7.45 13.25 -4.50
C ARG A 144 6.63 12.22 -5.26
N PRO A 145 5.29 12.23 -5.15
CA PRO A 145 4.44 11.37 -5.98
C PRO A 145 4.60 11.60 -7.48
N THR A 146 5.07 12.81 -7.86
CA THR A 146 5.34 13.20 -9.26
C THR A 146 6.69 12.73 -9.78
N ASP A 147 7.58 12.25 -8.92
CA ASP A 147 8.84 11.67 -9.35
C ASP A 147 8.56 10.37 -10.12
N PHE A 148 9.29 10.16 -11.23
CA PHE A 148 9.06 9.00 -12.09
C PHE A 148 9.21 7.70 -11.28
N PRO A 149 8.26 6.76 -11.37
CA PRO A 149 8.28 5.57 -10.54
C PRO A 149 9.36 4.59 -11.01
N VAL A 150 10.49 4.60 -10.32
CA VAL A 150 11.61 3.68 -10.53
C VAL A 150 11.89 2.89 -9.25
N SER A 151 12.02 1.59 -9.43
CA SER A 151 12.33 0.64 -8.37
C SER A 151 13.53 -0.21 -8.77
N ASP A 152 14.30 -0.67 -7.80
CA ASP A 152 15.42 -1.59 -7.97
C ASP A 152 15.04 -3.06 -7.75
N ASN A 153 13.74 -3.34 -7.63
CA ASN A 153 13.21 -4.70 -7.47
C ASN A 153 11.88 -4.92 -8.19
N PHE A 154 11.53 -6.18 -8.47
CA PHE A 154 10.32 -6.52 -9.23
C PHE A 154 9.02 -6.21 -8.48
N TYR A 155 9.00 -6.26 -7.16
CA TYR A 155 7.82 -5.86 -6.39
C TYR A 155 7.47 -4.39 -6.61
N GLY A 156 8.44 -3.50 -6.43
CA GLY A 156 8.24 -2.08 -6.65
C GLY A 156 7.98 -1.76 -8.12
N TRP A 157 8.66 -2.47 -9.06
CA TRP A 157 8.38 -2.37 -10.49
C TRP A 157 6.91 -2.72 -10.80
N ALA A 158 6.37 -3.79 -10.22
CA ALA A 158 4.97 -4.16 -10.42
C ALA A 158 4.02 -3.10 -9.87
N LYS A 159 4.33 -2.52 -8.71
CA LYS A 159 3.53 -1.42 -8.15
C LYS A 159 3.57 -0.17 -9.04
N ALA A 160 4.71 0.18 -9.62
CA ALA A 160 4.82 1.21 -10.64
C ALA A 160 4.00 0.87 -11.89
N ALA A 161 4.01 -0.39 -12.32
CA ALA A 161 3.20 -0.87 -13.44
C ALA A 161 1.69 -0.73 -13.16
N TYR A 162 1.23 -0.98 -11.93
CA TYR A 162 -0.17 -0.73 -11.54
C TYR A 162 -0.58 0.72 -11.78
N GLU A 163 0.28 1.66 -11.39
CA GLU A 163 0.03 3.10 -11.54
C GLU A 163 -0.08 3.47 -13.02
N LEU A 164 0.86 3.01 -13.83
CA LEU A 164 0.86 3.29 -15.28
C LEU A 164 -0.30 2.60 -15.99
N LEU A 165 -0.67 1.38 -15.61
CA LEU A 165 -1.78 0.62 -16.17
C LEU A 165 -3.14 1.32 -15.98
N ALA A 166 -3.33 2.02 -14.87
CA ALA A 166 -4.57 2.72 -14.57
C ALA A 166 -4.74 4.04 -15.37
N TRP A 167 -3.66 4.63 -15.85
CA TRP A 167 -3.68 5.91 -16.54
C TRP A 167 -4.61 5.96 -17.77
N PRO A 168 -4.60 4.97 -18.70
CA PRO A 168 -5.55 4.95 -19.82
C PRO A 168 -7.02 4.97 -19.40
N TYR A 169 -7.37 4.28 -18.31
CA TYR A 169 -8.72 4.29 -17.76
C TYR A 169 -9.10 5.67 -17.20
N ALA A 170 -8.17 6.32 -16.51
CA ALA A 170 -8.39 7.67 -15.98
C ALA A 170 -8.50 8.73 -17.09
N CYS A 171 -7.75 8.59 -18.18
CA CYS A 171 -7.86 9.46 -19.34
C CYS A 171 -9.19 9.33 -20.09
N GLY A 172 -9.92 8.23 -19.89
CA GLY A 172 -11.22 8.02 -20.52
C GLY A 172 -11.15 7.59 -21.99
N ILE A 173 -10.02 7.05 -22.45
CA ILE A 173 -9.85 6.63 -23.86
C ILE A 173 -10.80 5.50 -24.29
N PHE A 174 -11.39 4.80 -23.31
CA PHE A 174 -12.35 3.72 -23.55
C PHE A 174 -13.82 4.18 -23.51
N GLY A 175 -14.11 5.49 -23.42
CA GLY A 175 -15.46 6.08 -23.48
C GLY A 175 -15.91 6.77 -22.20
N ARG A 176 -15.34 6.43 -21.03
CA ARG A 176 -15.54 7.17 -19.75
C ARG A 176 -14.26 7.23 -18.95
N LYS A 177 -14.15 8.22 -18.09
CA LYS A 177 -13.08 8.32 -17.11
C LYS A 177 -13.38 7.38 -15.94
N LEU A 178 -12.36 6.69 -15.43
CA LEU A 178 -12.40 5.95 -14.17
C LEU A 178 -11.51 6.68 -13.17
N GLU A 179 -12.12 7.30 -12.17
CA GLU A 179 -11.38 8.05 -11.17
C GLU A 179 -10.48 7.11 -10.36
N THR A 180 -9.20 7.40 -10.28
CA THR A 180 -8.23 6.47 -9.69
C THR A 180 -7.28 7.17 -8.74
N VAL A 181 -7.14 6.59 -7.54
CA VAL A 181 -6.20 7.01 -6.51
C VAL A 181 -5.23 5.87 -6.23
N MET A 182 -3.95 6.11 -6.47
CA MET A 182 -2.84 5.21 -6.15
C MET A 182 -2.23 5.60 -4.81
N LEU A 183 -2.26 4.70 -3.85
CA LEU A 183 -1.77 4.94 -2.50
C LEU A 183 -0.45 4.18 -2.29
N ARG A 184 0.66 4.89 -2.35
CA ARG A 184 2.00 4.36 -2.07
C ARG A 184 2.17 4.19 -0.57
N ILE A 185 1.72 3.04 -0.05
CA ILE A 185 1.72 2.74 1.38
C ILE A 185 3.15 2.55 1.87
N GLY A 186 3.48 3.15 3.00
CA GLY A 186 4.74 2.98 3.69
C GLY A 186 4.74 1.75 4.62
N PHE A 187 5.34 1.88 5.81
CA PHE A 187 5.49 0.80 6.77
C PHE A 187 4.29 0.76 7.73
N THR A 188 3.55 -0.36 7.75
CA THR A 188 2.28 -0.49 8.49
C THR A 188 2.36 -1.32 9.75
N ARG A 189 3.51 -2.00 9.98
CA ARG A 189 3.68 -2.88 11.14
C ARG A 189 4.11 -2.08 12.37
N PRO A 190 3.77 -2.53 13.59
CA PRO A 190 4.35 -1.96 14.81
C PRO A 190 5.88 -2.01 14.76
N ILE A 191 6.52 -0.99 15.32
CA ILE A 191 7.98 -0.94 15.44
C ILE A 191 8.34 -1.61 16.76
N ILE A 192 9.07 -2.72 16.68
CA ILE A 192 9.47 -3.54 17.83
C ILE A 192 10.98 -3.49 17.92
N VAL A 193 11.53 -2.95 19.01
CA VAL A 193 12.98 -2.71 19.19
C VAL A 193 13.80 -3.99 18.99
N THR A 194 13.32 -5.13 19.50
CA THR A 194 14.05 -6.41 19.40
C THR A 194 14.31 -6.85 17.96
N ASP A 195 13.49 -6.39 17.00
CA ASP A 195 13.66 -6.74 15.57
C ASP A 195 14.91 -6.07 14.96
N TYR A 196 15.47 -5.08 15.63
CA TYR A 196 16.63 -4.29 15.15
C TYR A 196 17.90 -4.57 15.97
N LEU A 197 17.86 -5.52 16.89
CA LEU A 197 19.03 -5.94 17.67
C LEU A 197 19.84 -7.03 16.96
N SER A 198 21.14 -7.14 17.28
CA SER A 198 22.06 -8.08 16.66
C SER A 198 21.66 -9.54 16.75
N ASP A 199 20.89 -9.90 17.78
CA ASP A 199 20.40 -11.27 18.03
C ASP A 199 19.00 -11.52 17.45
N SER A 200 18.49 -10.58 16.64
CA SER A 200 17.21 -10.73 15.99
C SER A 200 17.23 -11.94 15.03
N PRO A 201 16.16 -12.77 15.00
CA PRO A 201 16.02 -13.85 14.02
C PRO A 201 15.85 -13.36 12.57
N MET A 202 15.73 -12.06 12.36
CA MET A 202 15.87 -11.46 11.02
C MET A 202 17.29 -11.76 10.54
N THR A 203 17.39 -12.58 9.53
CA THR A 203 18.66 -13.10 9.00
C THR A 203 19.64 -12.00 8.63
N GLU A 204 20.95 -12.31 8.66
CA GLU A 204 22.06 -11.40 8.30
C GLU A 204 21.85 -10.63 6.98
N GLN A 205 20.97 -11.11 6.11
CA GLN A 205 20.66 -10.49 4.80
C GLN A 205 19.62 -9.37 4.86
N THR A 206 18.86 -9.22 5.94
CA THR A 206 17.72 -8.28 6.00
C THR A 206 17.79 -7.29 7.15
N SER A 207 18.64 -7.48 8.15
CA SER A 207 18.72 -6.58 9.30
C SER A 207 19.79 -5.52 9.06
N SER A 208 19.35 -4.36 8.60
CA SER A 208 20.19 -3.17 8.57
C SER A 208 20.23 -2.42 9.92
N GLY A 209 19.75 -3.07 10.98
CA GLY A 209 19.80 -2.55 12.34
C GLY A 209 19.22 -1.15 12.47
N ILE A 210 20.02 -0.20 12.98
CA ILE A 210 19.57 1.18 13.22
C ILE A 210 19.18 1.94 11.93
N ALA A 211 19.73 1.58 10.79
CA ALA A 211 19.39 2.22 9.52
C ALA A 211 17.94 1.90 9.14
N GLU A 212 17.56 0.61 9.21
CA GLU A 212 16.18 0.16 8.96
C GLU A 212 15.21 0.70 10.01
N PHE A 213 15.58 0.71 11.29
CA PHE A 213 14.78 1.33 12.34
C PHE A 213 14.42 2.78 12.01
N LYS A 214 15.43 3.61 11.68
CA LYS A 214 15.22 5.01 11.28
C LYS A 214 14.36 5.14 10.03
N ARG A 215 14.58 4.27 9.06
CA ARG A 215 13.77 4.20 7.84
C ARG A 215 12.32 3.92 8.18
N ASN A 216 12.05 2.91 9.01
CA ASN A 216 10.70 2.50 9.37
C ASN A 216 9.98 3.57 10.20
N LEU A 217 10.67 4.31 11.06
CA LEU A 217 10.12 5.50 11.72
C LEU A 217 9.64 6.55 10.69
N GLY A 218 10.39 6.77 9.62
CA GLY A 218 9.98 7.70 8.55
C GLY A 218 8.84 7.20 7.69
N ALA A 219 8.83 5.89 7.41
CA ALA A 219 7.86 5.24 6.54
C ALA A 219 6.53 4.89 7.21
N TYR A 220 6.47 4.88 8.53
CA TYR A 220 5.33 4.38 9.30
C TYR A 220 4.01 5.06 8.92
N ILE A 221 2.96 4.26 8.85
CA ILE A 221 1.58 4.73 8.81
C ILE A 221 0.76 3.97 9.84
N SER A 222 0.10 4.69 10.73
CA SER A 222 -0.73 4.09 11.78
C SER A 222 -2.05 3.52 11.23
N PRO A 223 -2.71 2.62 11.97
CA PRO A 223 -4.06 2.12 11.61
C PRO A 223 -5.08 3.26 11.44
N ARG A 224 -5.01 4.31 12.25
CA ARG A 224 -5.86 5.49 12.15
C ARG A 224 -5.63 6.24 10.83
N ASP A 225 -4.38 6.53 10.54
CA ASP A 225 -4.02 7.36 9.39
C ASP A 225 -4.23 6.61 8.07
N ILE A 226 -3.93 5.30 8.00
CA ILE A 226 -4.22 4.51 6.80
C ILE A 226 -5.72 4.39 6.54
N THR A 227 -6.52 4.24 7.59
CA THR A 227 -7.99 4.21 7.47
C THR A 227 -8.51 5.53 6.93
N GLN A 228 -8.03 6.67 7.46
CA GLN A 228 -8.37 7.98 6.94
C GLN A 228 -7.98 8.11 5.46
N LEU A 229 -6.76 7.71 5.10
CA LEU A 229 -6.25 7.83 3.73
C LEU A 229 -7.14 7.10 2.73
N PHE A 230 -7.49 5.84 3.00
CA PHE A 230 -8.37 5.07 2.12
C PHE A 230 -9.81 5.59 2.09
N SER A 231 -10.36 6.03 3.23
CA SER A 231 -11.66 6.67 3.27
C SER A 231 -11.69 7.93 2.41
N ARG A 232 -10.70 8.80 2.56
CA ARG A 232 -10.57 10.02 1.76
C ARG A 232 -10.35 9.74 0.28
N ALA A 233 -9.60 8.69 -0.07
CA ALA A 233 -9.43 8.28 -1.46
C ALA A 233 -10.76 7.91 -2.13
N ILE A 234 -11.69 7.32 -1.39
CA ILE A 234 -13.06 7.00 -1.88
C ILE A 234 -13.98 8.22 -1.87
N GLU A 235 -13.87 9.12 -0.88
CA GLU A 235 -14.84 10.18 -0.62
C GLU A 235 -14.47 11.54 -1.21
N ALA A 236 -13.20 11.80 -1.56
CA ALA A 236 -12.76 13.09 -2.06
C ALA A 236 -13.65 13.57 -3.23
N PRO A 237 -14.19 14.78 -3.17
CA PRO A 237 -15.22 15.23 -4.12
C PRO A 237 -14.67 15.44 -5.53
N ASN A 238 -13.41 15.81 -5.64
CA ASN A 238 -12.71 16.03 -6.92
C ASN A 238 -11.24 15.62 -6.78
N ILE A 239 -10.77 14.76 -7.69
CA ILE A 239 -9.38 14.33 -7.78
C ILE A 239 -8.76 14.65 -9.15
N GLU A 240 -9.38 15.51 -9.94
CA GLU A 240 -8.81 15.93 -11.21
C GLU A 240 -7.50 16.70 -11.00
N ASN A 241 -6.48 16.30 -11.73
CA ASN A 241 -5.22 17.02 -11.80
C ASN A 241 -5.35 18.27 -12.69
N GLU A 242 -4.28 19.00 -12.88
CA GLU A 242 -4.22 20.23 -13.70
C GLU A 242 -4.61 20.05 -15.18
N HIS A 243 -4.62 18.80 -15.67
CA HIS A 243 -5.03 18.43 -17.01
C HIS A 243 -6.47 17.91 -17.07
N GLY A 244 -7.24 18.00 -15.97
CA GLY A 244 -8.61 17.49 -15.87
C GLY A 244 -8.68 15.96 -15.88
N ILE A 245 -7.59 15.26 -15.57
CA ILE A 245 -7.55 13.80 -15.49
C ILE A 245 -7.71 13.39 -14.02
N PRO A 246 -8.73 12.57 -13.67
CA PRO A 246 -8.99 12.16 -12.30
C PRO A 246 -8.04 11.01 -11.87
N PHE A 247 -6.77 11.32 -11.77
CA PHE A 247 -5.71 10.40 -11.39
C PHE A 247 -4.78 11.04 -10.36
N VAL A 248 -4.67 10.41 -9.19
CA VAL A 248 -3.84 10.88 -8.09
C VAL A 248 -2.94 9.77 -7.60
N ILE A 249 -1.65 10.08 -7.42
CA ILE A 249 -0.72 9.27 -6.64
C ILE A 249 -0.44 10.00 -5.33
N ALA A 250 -0.58 9.32 -4.19
CA ALA A 250 -0.29 9.87 -2.88
C ALA A 250 0.51 8.89 -2.01
N TYR A 251 1.45 9.41 -1.24
CA TYR A 251 2.15 8.59 -0.24
C TYR A 251 1.29 8.39 1.01
N GLY A 252 1.26 7.14 1.48
CA GLY A 252 0.61 6.69 2.71
C GLY A 252 1.63 6.57 3.84
N CYS A 253 1.93 7.68 4.48
CA CYS A 253 2.71 7.75 5.72
C CYS A 253 1.94 8.61 6.73
N SER A 254 2.16 8.37 8.03
CA SER A 254 1.76 9.30 9.09
C SER A 254 2.55 10.60 9.00
N ASP A 255 2.21 11.61 9.78
CA ASP A 255 2.92 12.91 9.73
C ASP A 255 4.27 12.84 10.48
N ASN A 256 5.02 11.78 10.22
CA ASN A 256 6.25 11.47 10.90
C ASN A 256 7.30 12.58 10.71
N THR A 257 7.91 13.01 11.80
CA THR A 257 9.03 13.97 11.77
C THR A 257 10.19 13.49 10.87
N ARG A 258 10.43 12.17 10.81
CA ARG A 258 11.53 11.58 10.02
C ARG A 258 11.17 11.19 8.60
N ARG A 259 9.94 11.49 8.13
CA ARG A 259 9.52 11.10 6.77
C ARG A 259 10.34 11.82 5.71
N PHE A 260 10.55 11.14 4.60
CA PHE A 260 11.13 11.69 3.38
C PHE A 260 10.25 11.41 2.15
N TRP A 261 8.99 11.04 2.35
CA TRP A 261 7.96 10.98 1.31
C TRP A 261 6.99 12.15 1.47
N SER A 262 6.72 12.85 0.37
CA SER A 262 5.85 14.02 0.39
C SER A 262 4.38 13.64 0.58
N LEU A 263 3.71 14.28 1.54
CA LEU A 263 2.26 14.17 1.76
C LEU A 263 1.46 15.22 0.97
N GLU A 264 2.12 16.06 0.19
CA GLU A 264 1.49 17.21 -0.49
C GLU A 264 0.29 16.81 -1.34
N THR A 265 0.44 15.78 -2.20
CA THR A 265 -0.62 15.31 -3.09
C THR A 265 -1.81 14.76 -2.31
N GLY A 266 -1.56 13.97 -1.27
CA GLY A 266 -2.61 13.47 -0.38
C GLY A 266 -3.37 14.60 0.31
N ARG A 267 -2.66 15.62 0.82
CA ARG A 267 -3.26 16.81 1.44
C ARG A 267 -4.08 17.62 0.43
N LYS A 268 -3.53 17.85 -0.76
CA LYS A 268 -4.16 18.69 -1.80
C LYS A 268 -5.43 18.09 -2.39
N TYR A 269 -5.40 16.83 -2.77
CA TYR A 269 -6.47 16.20 -3.55
C TYR A 269 -7.42 15.34 -2.71
N LEU A 270 -6.93 14.79 -1.59
CA LEU A 270 -7.70 13.86 -0.76
C LEU A 270 -8.11 14.46 0.58
N ASP A 271 -7.66 15.67 0.93
CA ASP A 271 -7.78 16.22 2.27
C ASP A 271 -7.25 15.24 3.34
N TYR A 272 -6.14 14.55 3.02
CA TYR A 272 -5.47 13.65 3.93
C TYR A 272 -4.75 14.43 5.02
N GLN A 273 -5.14 14.24 6.26
CA GLN A 273 -4.60 14.93 7.43
C GLN A 273 -4.15 13.93 8.49
N PRO A 274 -3.03 13.23 8.26
CA PRO A 274 -2.50 12.29 9.24
C PRO A 274 -2.20 12.98 10.56
N LYS A 275 -2.31 12.26 11.66
CA LYS A 275 -2.21 12.80 13.03
C LYS A 275 -1.11 12.16 13.84
N ASP A 276 -0.66 10.98 13.44
CA ASP A 276 0.34 10.25 14.19
C ASP A 276 1.76 10.63 13.78
N ASP A 277 2.67 10.65 14.75
CA ASP A 277 4.10 10.83 14.56
C ASP A 277 4.86 9.79 15.37
N THR A 278 5.75 9.08 14.74
CA THR A 278 6.59 8.06 15.36
C THR A 278 7.51 8.59 16.44
N GLU A 279 7.94 9.87 16.39
CA GLU A 279 8.70 10.50 17.46
C GLU A 279 7.92 10.58 18.78
N ILE A 280 6.60 10.57 18.69
CA ILE A 280 5.71 10.58 19.86
C ILE A 280 5.31 9.15 20.25
N ILE A 281 4.88 8.35 19.27
CA ILE A 281 4.35 7.00 19.53
C ILE A 281 5.45 6.06 20.04
N TYR A 282 6.66 6.17 19.51
CA TYR A 282 7.79 5.28 19.78
C TYR A 282 8.94 6.03 20.48
N ALA A 283 8.61 7.04 21.32
CA ALA A 283 9.62 7.87 21.99
C ALA A 283 10.56 7.05 22.91
N ASP A 284 10.02 6.06 23.58
CA ASP A 284 10.79 5.19 24.47
C ASP A 284 11.69 4.25 23.68
N GLU A 285 11.18 3.63 22.63
CA GLU A 285 11.94 2.77 21.72
C GLU A 285 13.07 3.54 21.03
N ILE A 286 12.79 4.77 20.60
CA ILE A 286 13.80 5.66 19.98
C ILE A 286 14.90 5.95 21.00
N ARG A 287 14.54 6.35 22.21
CA ARG A 287 15.51 6.61 23.29
C ARG A 287 16.38 5.37 23.56
N ASP A 288 15.74 4.23 23.79
CA ASP A 288 16.44 3.00 24.18
C ASP A 288 17.38 2.51 23.08
N LEU A 289 16.96 2.56 21.81
CA LEU A 289 17.77 2.12 20.69
C LEU A 289 18.91 3.11 20.35
N LEU A 290 18.67 4.42 20.43
CA LEU A 290 19.67 5.43 20.07
C LEU A 290 20.66 5.73 21.19
N THR A 291 20.29 5.53 22.45
CA THR A 291 21.13 5.84 23.63
C THR A 291 21.65 4.60 24.37
N GLY A 292 21.20 3.40 24.00
CA GLY A 292 21.55 2.14 24.65
C GLY A 292 23.03 1.74 24.56
N ASP A 293 23.38 0.67 25.22
CA ASP A 293 24.74 0.19 25.55
C ASP A 293 25.55 -0.40 24.37
N GLY A 294 25.05 -0.33 23.15
CA GLY A 294 25.79 -0.78 21.97
C GLY A 294 25.47 -2.18 21.45
N THR A 295 24.42 -2.83 21.96
CA THR A 295 23.92 -4.12 21.40
C THR A 295 23.25 -3.96 20.05
N VAL A 296 23.01 -2.74 19.60
CA VAL A 296 22.39 -2.42 18.31
C VAL A 296 23.42 -2.46 17.19
N ILE A 297 23.07 -3.04 16.05
CA ILE A 297 23.86 -2.93 14.82
C ILE A 297 23.89 -1.44 14.40
N ARG A 298 25.05 -0.82 14.55
CA ARG A 298 25.27 0.58 14.20
C ARG A 298 25.79 0.66 12.76
N GLY A 299 24.99 1.20 11.88
CA GLY A 299 25.29 1.28 10.45
C GLY A 299 24.30 0.48 9.62
N GLY A 300 24.73 -0.07 8.51
CA GLY A 300 23.91 -0.78 7.56
C GLY A 300 23.42 0.08 6.41
N LYS A 301 22.84 -0.58 5.42
CA LYS A 301 22.18 0.04 4.27
C LYS A 301 20.71 -0.28 4.29
N VAL A 302 19.90 0.61 3.76
CA VAL A 302 18.52 0.34 3.35
C VAL A 302 18.53 0.12 1.84
N GLY A 303 17.85 -0.93 1.40
CA GLY A 303 17.92 -1.34 0.00
C GLY A 303 19.00 -2.42 -0.25
N ILE A 304 19.12 -2.83 -1.50
CA ILE A 304 20.02 -3.90 -1.94
C ILE A 304 21.43 -3.34 -2.20
#